data_50654e4dbe5fc263323dffa22e9a5bdd
#
_entry.id   50654e4dbe5fc263323dffa22e9a5bdd
#
_cell.length_a   1.000
_cell.length_b   1.000
_cell.length_c   1.000
_cell.angle_alpha   90.00
_cell.angle_beta   90.00
_cell.angle_gamma   90.00
#
_symmetry.space_group_name_H-M   'P 1'
#
loop_
_entity.id
_entity.type
_entity.pdbx_description
1 polymer ?
#
loop_
_entity_poly.entity_id
_entity_poly.type
_entity_poly.pdbx_seq_one_letter_code
_entity_poly.pdbx_strand_id
1 'polypeptide(L)'
;MKLRSIFRTIPILKRIYPSLFFKLSQLLNKNIFLSKFKGIYLNLDIRDPIDRSILLFDFYENKQIKYLSKIFKKNTINYFFDVGANSGIYSLVMSKQFPKTIILSFEPVKSTFKKLNKNLSLNPKLKNIKKYNYGLSNINSKLKMKALFKKNFI
;
A
#
# COMPACT_ATOMS: atom_id res chain seq x y z
N MET A 1 11.10 -14.67 14.14
CA MET A 1 11.00 -13.18 14.00
C MET A 1 11.69 -12.79 12.71
N LYS A 2 11.03 -12.05 11.79
CA LYS A 2 11.65 -11.70 10.50
C LYS A 2 12.78 -10.70 10.72
N LEU A 3 13.93 -10.88 10.11
CA LEU A 3 15.11 -10.01 10.21
C LEU A 3 14.76 -8.51 10.03
N ARG A 4 13.86 -8.19 9.11
CA ARG A 4 13.37 -6.83 8.85
C ARG A 4 12.69 -6.14 10.05
N SER A 5 12.06 -6.88 10.96
CA SER A 5 11.43 -6.29 12.14
C SER A 5 12.46 -5.89 13.21
N ILE A 6 13.61 -6.53 13.24
CA ILE A 6 14.71 -6.23 14.17
C ILE A 6 15.32 -4.86 13.81
N PHE A 7 15.55 -4.57 12.53
CA PHE A 7 16.10 -3.28 12.09
C PHE A 7 15.22 -2.08 12.47
N ARG A 8 13.92 -2.30 12.68
CA ARG A 8 13.00 -1.25 13.14
C ARG A 8 13.13 -0.94 14.64
N THR A 9 13.51 -1.90 15.45
CA THR A 9 13.56 -1.75 16.93
C THR A 9 14.85 -1.09 17.40
N ILE A 10 15.92 -1.13 16.60
CA ILE A 10 17.21 -0.53 16.94
C ILE A 10 17.28 0.87 16.32
N PRO A 11 17.31 1.98 17.12
CA PRO A 11 17.21 3.35 16.63
C PRO A 11 18.28 3.72 15.58
N ILE A 12 19.51 3.31 15.80
CA ILE A 12 20.64 3.58 14.89
C ILE A 12 20.44 2.90 13.55
N LEU A 13 20.07 1.60 13.56
CA LEU A 13 19.84 0.84 12.32
C LEU A 13 18.62 1.36 11.55
N LYS A 14 17.57 1.78 12.26
CA LYS A 14 16.39 2.39 11.65
C LYS A 14 16.74 3.66 10.85
N ARG A 15 17.76 4.41 11.27
CA ARG A 15 18.20 5.65 10.62
C ARG A 15 19.17 5.39 9.47
N ILE A 16 20.16 4.53 9.66
CA ILE A 16 21.25 4.28 8.72
C ILE A 16 20.83 3.35 7.56
N TYR A 17 20.12 2.28 7.89
CA TYR A 17 19.76 1.23 6.93
C TYR A 17 18.96 1.75 5.70
N PRO A 18 17.92 2.60 5.86
CA PRO A 18 17.21 3.15 4.69
C PRO A 18 18.08 3.99 3.79
N SER A 19 18.98 4.81 4.38
CA SER A 19 19.90 5.69 3.60
C SER A 19 20.91 4.88 2.80
N LEU A 20 21.50 3.85 3.41
CA LEU A 20 22.45 2.97 2.74
C LEU A 20 21.75 2.17 1.63
N PHE A 21 20.59 1.60 1.91
CA PHE A 21 19.81 0.86 0.92
C PHE A 21 19.38 1.75 -0.25
N PHE A 22 18.97 2.98 0.04
CA PHE A 22 18.61 3.96 -1.01
C PHE A 22 19.80 4.30 -1.90
N LYS A 23 20.98 4.61 -1.33
CA LYS A 23 22.20 4.86 -2.10
C LYS A 23 22.57 3.66 -2.99
N LEU A 24 22.51 2.45 -2.45
CA LEU A 24 22.79 1.24 -3.22
C LEU A 24 21.79 1.03 -4.36
N SER A 25 20.51 1.29 -4.11
CA SER A 25 19.48 1.19 -5.16
C SER A 25 19.69 2.21 -6.30
N GLN A 26 20.19 3.42 -5.97
CA GLN A 26 20.54 4.42 -6.96
C GLN A 26 21.74 3.96 -7.81
N LEU A 27 22.78 3.43 -7.19
CA LEU A 27 23.96 2.89 -7.91
C LEU A 27 23.56 1.76 -8.87
N LEU A 28 22.60 0.93 -8.47
CA LEU A 28 22.10 -0.17 -9.29
C LEU A 28 20.99 0.22 -10.27
N ASN A 29 20.63 1.51 -10.35
CA ASN A 29 19.49 2.01 -11.14
C ASN A 29 18.19 1.23 -10.90
N LYS A 30 17.96 0.74 -9.67
CA LYS A 30 16.83 -0.10 -9.31
C LYS A 30 16.00 0.56 -8.22
N ASN A 31 14.86 1.13 -8.61
CA ASN A 31 13.95 1.80 -7.68
C ASN A 31 12.71 0.99 -7.32
N ILE A 32 12.36 -0.02 -8.13
CA ILE A 32 11.14 -0.81 -8.00
C ILE A 32 11.48 -2.23 -7.55
N PHE A 33 10.79 -2.68 -6.50
CA PHE A 33 11.01 -3.99 -5.89
C PHE A 33 9.70 -4.75 -5.72
N LEU A 34 9.66 -6.00 -6.17
CA LEU A 34 8.59 -6.92 -5.82
C LEU A 34 8.81 -7.42 -4.40
N SER A 35 7.82 -7.28 -3.53
CA SER A 35 7.90 -7.75 -2.14
C SER A 35 6.57 -8.34 -1.68
N LYS A 36 6.65 -9.21 -0.68
CA LYS A 36 5.48 -9.82 -0.04
C LYS A 36 5.23 -9.13 1.30
N PHE A 37 4.00 -8.64 1.51
CA PHE A 37 3.54 -8.01 2.75
C PHE A 37 2.22 -8.64 3.17
N LYS A 38 2.09 -9.10 4.43
CA LYS A 38 0.87 -9.78 4.95
C LYS A 38 0.27 -10.81 3.98
N GLY A 39 1.14 -11.46 3.20
CA GLY A 39 0.75 -12.51 2.26
C GLY A 39 0.28 -12.03 0.88
N ILE A 40 0.22 -10.73 0.60
CA ILE A 40 -0.01 -10.13 -0.72
C ILE A 40 1.32 -9.75 -1.39
N TYR A 41 1.34 -9.70 -2.71
CA TYR A 41 2.48 -9.21 -3.50
C TYR A 41 2.27 -7.75 -3.86
N LEU A 42 3.32 -6.95 -3.69
CA LEU A 42 3.32 -5.50 -3.96
C LEU A 42 4.53 -5.12 -4.81
N ASN A 43 4.29 -4.23 -5.77
CA ASN A 43 5.32 -3.54 -6.52
C ASN A 43 5.64 -2.23 -5.78
N LEU A 44 6.76 -2.19 -5.09
CA LEU A 44 7.14 -1.12 -4.16
C LEU A 44 8.20 -0.23 -4.77
N ASP A 45 7.99 1.09 -4.73
CA ASP A 45 8.95 2.09 -5.15
C ASP A 45 9.69 2.65 -3.93
N ILE A 46 11.00 2.44 -3.84
CA ILE A 46 11.80 2.87 -2.69
C ILE A 46 11.80 4.40 -2.47
N ARG A 47 11.45 5.18 -3.49
CA ARG A 47 11.32 6.64 -3.41
C ARG A 47 10.07 7.07 -2.63
N ASP A 48 9.04 6.21 -2.61
CA ASP A 48 7.81 6.42 -1.83
C ASP A 48 8.05 6.02 -0.36
N PRO A 49 7.80 6.90 0.62
CA PRO A 49 8.03 6.60 2.04
C PRO A 49 7.23 5.42 2.58
N ILE A 50 5.99 5.22 2.11
CA ILE A 50 5.13 4.10 2.51
C ILE A 50 5.72 2.79 1.98
N ASP A 51 6.01 2.73 0.69
CA ASP A 51 6.60 1.56 0.04
C ASP A 51 7.93 1.20 0.67
N ARG A 52 8.77 2.19 0.95
CA ARG A 52 10.06 2.01 1.63
C ARG A 52 9.88 1.42 3.03
N SER A 53 8.89 1.86 3.78
CA SER A 53 8.58 1.31 5.11
C SER A 53 8.17 -0.16 5.03
N ILE A 54 7.37 -0.53 4.05
CA ILE A 54 6.97 -1.91 3.81
C ILE A 54 8.18 -2.74 3.38
N LEU A 55 8.96 -2.25 2.41
CA LEU A 55 10.09 -2.97 1.84
C LEU A 55 11.17 -3.28 2.87
N LEU A 56 11.54 -2.27 3.66
CA LEU A 56 12.68 -2.36 4.58
C LEU A 56 12.30 -2.92 5.96
N PHE A 57 11.08 -2.63 6.43
CA PHE A 57 10.68 -2.92 7.81
C PHE A 57 9.48 -3.87 7.94
N ASP A 58 8.86 -4.29 6.82
CA ASP A 58 7.60 -5.08 6.82
C ASP A 58 6.50 -4.37 7.64
N PHE A 59 6.43 -3.03 7.52
CA PHE A 59 5.59 -2.18 8.37
C PHE A 59 4.77 -1.18 7.57
N TYR A 60 3.45 -1.24 7.78
CA TYR A 60 2.48 -0.25 7.34
C TYR A 60 1.21 -0.39 8.18
N GLU A 61 0.87 0.64 8.93
CA GLU A 61 -0.40 0.77 9.69
C GLU A 61 -0.90 -0.53 10.34
N ASN A 62 0.02 -1.28 10.97
CA ASN A 62 -0.27 -2.62 11.48
C ASN A 62 -1.38 -2.65 12.54
N LYS A 63 -1.51 -1.58 13.34
CA LYS A 63 -2.55 -1.46 14.37
C LYS A 63 -3.93 -1.29 13.72
N GLN A 64 -4.03 -0.43 12.70
CA GLN A 64 -5.25 -0.16 11.94
C GLN A 64 -5.72 -1.41 11.19
N ILE A 65 -4.82 -2.08 10.47
CA ILE A 65 -5.13 -3.34 9.78
C ILE A 65 -5.61 -4.41 10.76
N LYS A 66 -4.93 -4.54 11.92
CA LYS A 66 -5.36 -5.49 12.96
C LYS A 66 -6.73 -5.15 13.53
N TYR A 67 -7.03 -3.87 13.73
CA TYR A 67 -8.32 -3.40 14.22
C TYR A 67 -9.44 -3.71 13.23
N LEU A 68 -9.27 -3.36 11.96
CA LEU A 68 -10.21 -3.71 10.89
C LEU A 68 -10.43 -5.23 10.81
N SER A 69 -9.37 -6.02 10.83
CA SER A 69 -9.48 -7.48 10.82
C SER A 69 -10.28 -8.02 12.01
N LYS A 70 -10.19 -7.37 13.18
CA LYS A 70 -11.00 -7.73 14.36
C LYS A 70 -12.48 -7.41 14.16
N ILE A 71 -12.81 -6.25 13.56
CA ILE A 71 -14.20 -5.88 13.24
C ILE A 71 -14.79 -6.88 12.25
N PHE A 72 -14.09 -7.20 11.18
CA PHE A 72 -14.56 -8.15 10.15
C PHE A 72 -14.76 -9.57 10.67
N LYS A 73 -13.97 -10.00 11.66
CA LYS A 73 -14.14 -11.31 12.31
C LYS A 73 -15.35 -11.38 13.22
N LYS A 74 -15.76 -10.24 13.79
CA LYS A 74 -16.90 -10.17 14.72
C LYS A 74 -18.24 -9.96 14.01
N ASN A 75 -18.21 -9.43 12.79
CA ASN A 75 -19.40 -9.04 12.05
C ASN A 75 -19.39 -9.62 10.65
N THR A 76 -20.55 -9.90 10.08
CA THR A 76 -20.69 -10.22 8.66
C THR A 76 -20.63 -8.92 7.86
N ILE A 77 -19.50 -8.69 7.18
CA ILE A 77 -19.28 -7.50 6.35
C ILE A 77 -19.40 -7.89 4.87
N ASN A 78 -20.48 -7.47 4.23
CA ASN A 78 -20.73 -7.77 2.82
C ASN A 78 -19.91 -6.86 1.89
N TYR A 79 -19.74 -5.58 2.27
CA TYR A 79 -19.05 -4.57 1.48
C TYR A 79 -18.03 -3.81 2.32
N PHE A 80 -16.87 -3.57 1.74
CA PHE A 80 -15.85 -2.68 2.28
C PHE A 80 -15.49 -1.60 1.26
N PHE A 81 -15.67 -0.34 1.64
CA PHE A 81 -15.33 0.82 0.82
C PHE A 81 -13.95 1.33 1.22
N ASP A 82 -12.98 1.16 0.35
CA ASP A 82 -11.60 1.66 0.50
C ASP A 82 -11.50 2.99 -0.26
N VAL A 83 -11.80 4.10 0.43
CA VAL A 83 -11.85 5.44 -0.14
C VAL A 83 -10.49 6.11 -0.02
N GLY A 84 -9.87 6.46 -1.15
CA GLY A 84 -8.47 6.85 -1.21
C GLY A 84 -7.54 5.63 -1.14
N ALA A 85 -7.89 4.58 -1.90
CA ALA A 85 -7.23 3.28 -1.83
C ALA A 85 -5.72 3.31 -2.10
N ASN A 86 -5.19 4.40 -2.65
CA ASN A 86 -3.79 4.58 -2.96
C ASN A 86 -3.24 3.38 -3.76
N SER A 87 -2.18 2.74 -3.31
CA SER A 87 -1.59 1.55 -3.94
C SER A 87 -2.37 0.24 -3.68
N GLY A 88 -3.51 0.31 -2.99
CA GLY A 88 -4.44 -0.80 -2.74
C GLY A 88 -4.05 -1.73 -1.60
N ILE A 89 -3.24 -1.28 -0.65
CA ILE A 89 -2.76 -2.14 0.45
C ILE A 89 -3.91 -2.64 1.31
N TYR A 90 -4.82 -1.76 1.73
CA TYR A 90 -6.00 -2.15 2.51
C TYR A 90 -6.90 -3.09 1.71
N SER A 91 -7.23 -2.71 0.47
CA SER A 91 -8.05 -3.54 -0.42
C SER A 91 -7.51 -4.95 -0.57
N LEU A 92 -6.20 -5.10 -0.85
CA LEU A 92 -5.55 -6.39 -1.05
C LEU A 92 -5.47 -7.22 0.23
N VAL A 93 -5.11 -6.59 1.37
CA VAL A 93 -5.00 -7.29 2.65
C VAL A 93 -6.37 -7.76 3.14
N MET A 94 -7.39 -6.90 3.03
CA MET A 94 -8.75 -7.25 3.47
C MET A 94 -9.38 -8.29 2.53
N SER A 95 -9.20 -8.17 1.21
CA SER A 95 -9.64 -9.17 0.24
C SER A 95 -9.06 -10.55 0.53
N LYS A 96 -7.76 -10.62 0.86
CA LYS A 96 -7.10 -11.88 1.19
C LYS A 96 -7.62 -12.52 2.47
N GLN A 97 -7.90 -11.70 3.49
CA GLN A 97 -8.36 -12.20 4.79
C GLN A 97 -9.86 -12.54 4.77
N PHE A 98 -10.65 -11.84 3.94
CA PHE A 98 -12.12 -11.93 3.91
C PHE A 98 -12.62 -12.08 2.47
N PRO A 99 -12.46 -13.27 1.87
CA PRO A 99 -12.75 -13.49 0.45
C PRO A 99 -14.25 -13.39 0.09
N LYS A 100 -15.13 -13.44 1.09
CA LYS A 100 -16.58 -13.27 0.89
C LYS A 100 -17.02 -11.81 0.87
N THR A 101 -16.23 -10.88 1.41
CA THR A 101 -16.50 -9.44 1.41
C THR A 101 -16.18 -8.84 0.04
N ILE A 102 -17.08 -8.09 -0.55
CA ILE A 102 -16.83 -7.33 -1.78
C ILE A 102 -16.08 -6.05 -1.41
N ILE A 103 -14.90 -5.85 -1.98
CA ILE A 103 -14.08 -4.67 -1.76
C ILE A 103 -14.29 -3.68 -2.91
N LEU A 104 -14.63 -2.43 -2.60
CA LEU A 104 -14.84 -1.34 -3.55
C LEU A 104 -13.73 -0.29 -3.32
N SER A 105 -12.74 -0.25 -4.21
CA SER A 105 -11.53 0.58 -4.09
C SER A 105 -11.67 1.83 -4.95
N PHE A 106 -11.59 3.02 -4.34
CA PHE A 106 -11.71 4.31 -5.01
C PHE A 106 -10.39 5.07 -4.90
N GLU A 107 -9.78 5.39 -6.05
CA GLU A 107 -8.54 6.18 -6.10
C GLU A 107 -8.61 7.19 -7.25
N PRO A 108 -8.75 8.50 -6.96
CA PRO A 108 -8.93 9.52 -7.98
C PRO A 108 -7.66 9.85 -8.77
N VAL A 109 -6.47 9.72 -8.16
CA VAL A 109 -5.21 10.08 -8.81
C VAL A 109 -4.79 9.01 -9.82
N LYS A 110 -4.79 9.36 -11.11
CA LYS A 110 -4.53 8.42 -12.21
C LYS A 110 -3.19 7.67 -12.09
N SER A 111 -2.12 8.32 -11.66
CA SER A 111 -0.81 7.67 -11.46
C SER A 111 -0.85 6.65 -10.32
N THR A 112 -1.50 6.99 -9.22
CA THR A 112 -1.69 6.12 -8.05
C THR A 112 -2.62 4.95 -8.38
N PHE A 113 -3.70 5.21 -9.12
CA PHE A 113 -4.60 4.16 -9.63
C PHE A 113 -3.89 3.16 -10.56
N LYS A 114 -2.91 3.62 -11.38
CA LYS A 114 -2.06 2.70 -12.17
C LYS A 114 -1.24 1.78 -11.24
N LYS A 115 -0.71 2.32 -10.13
CA LYS A 115 0.03 1.53 -9.13
C LYS A 115 -0.89 0.50 -8.44
N LEU A 116 -2.12 0.90 -8.06
CA LEU A 116 -3.14 -0.01 -7.56
C LEU A 116 -3.42 -1.14 -8.55
N ASN A 117 -3.65 -0.82 -9.83
CA ASN A 117 -3.87 -1.84 -10.88
C ASN A 117 -2.70 -2.82 -10.99
N LYS A 118 -1.46 -2.32 -10.94
CA LYS A 118 -0.26 -3.15 -10.96
C LYS A 118 -0.24 -4.10 -9.76
N ASN A 119 -0.54 -3.61 -8.56
CA ASN A 119 -0.57 -4.44 -7.37
C ASN A 119 -1.70 -5.48 -7.40
N LEU A 120 -2.86 -5.14 -7.95
CA LEU A 120 -3.96 -6.11 -8.15
C LEU A 120 -3.54 -7.21 -9.12
N SER A 121 -2.88 -6.88 -10.24
CA SER A 121 -2.41 -7.88 -11.22
C SER A 121 -1.39 -8.86 -10.65
N LEU A 122 -0.64 -8.47 -9.62
CA LEU A 122 0.28 -9.36 -8.90
C LEU A 122 -0.44 -10.34 -7.95
N ASN A 123 -1.74 -10.18 -7.73
CA ASN A 123 -2.55 -10.98 -6.83
C ASN A 123 -3.80 -11.55 -7.53
N PRO A 124 -3.65 -12.32 -8.61
CA PRO A 124 -4.76 -12.71 -9.49
C PRO A 124 -5.81 -13.60 -8.83
N LYS A 125 -5.49 -14.20 -7.68
CA LYS A 125 -6.42 -15.02 -6.90
C LYS A 125 -7.46 -14.19 -6.11
N LEU A 126 -7.21 -12.89 -5.91
CA LEU A 126 -8.12 -12.00 -5.19
C LEU A 126 -9.15 -11.43 -6.16
N LYS A 127 -10.31 -12.10 -6.27
CA LYS A 127 -11.36 -11.79 -7.27
C LYS A 127 -12.48 -10.87 -6.75
N ASN A 128 -12.50 -10.58 -5.45
CA ASN A 128 -13.55 -9.82 -4.77
C ASN A 128 -13.26 -8.31 -4.67
N ILE A 129 -12.35 -7.77 -5.51
CA ILE A 129 -12.01 -6.34 -5.54
C ILE A 129 -12.54 -5.69 -6.82
N LYS A 130 -13.39 -4.68 -6.69
CA LYS A 130 -13.80 -3.74 -7.74
C LYS A 130 -13.05 -2.42 -7.56
N LYS A 131 -12.54 -1.82 -8.62
CA LYS A 131 -11.68 -0.64 -8.57
C LYS A 131 -12.24 0.49 -9.44
N TYR A 132 -12.13 1.71 -8.95
CA TYR A 132 -12.71 2.89 -9.58
C TYR A 132 -11.71 4.05 -9.57
N ASN A 133 -11.46 4.67 -10.74
CA ASN A 133 -10.55 5.81 -10.85
C ASN A 133 -11.29 7.13 -10.69
N TYR A 134 -11.97 7.31 -9.57
CA TYR A 134 -12.59 8.57 -9.15
C TYR A 134 -12.65 8.64 -7.62
N GLY A 135 -12.83 9.85 -7.09
CA GLY A 135 -13.10 10.11 -5.68
C GLY A 135 -14.59 10.09 -5.38
N LEU A 136 -14.95 9.91 -4.13
CA LEU A 136 -16.31 10.05 -3.65
C LEU A 136 -16.54 11.47 -3.14
N SER A 137 -17.68 12.07 -3.50
CA SER A 137 -18.11 13.39 -3.07
C SER A 137 -19.62 13.42 -2.96
N ASN A 138 -20.16 14.44 -2.29
CA ASN A 138 -21.60 14.73 -2.23
C ASN A 138 -22.13 15.43 -3.49
N ILE A 139 -21.24 15.84 -4.40
CA ILE A 139 -21.59 16.45 -5.68
C ILE A 139 -20.87 15.74 -6.82
N ASN A 140 -21.52 15.67 -7.98
CA ASN A 140 -20.90 15.16 -9.21
C ASN A 140 -20.13 16.30 -9.91
N SER A 141 -18.81 16.33 -9.76
CA SER A 141 -17.96 17.39 -10.30
C SER A 141 -16.61 16.86 -10.78
N LYS A 142 -15.97 17.60 -11.69
CA LYS A 142 -14.58 17.37 -12.11
C LYS A 142 -13.66 18.31 -11.35
N LEU A 143 -12.84 17.78 -10.45
CA LEU A 143 -11.86 18.53 -9.68
C LEU A 143 -10.46 18.33 -10.23
N LYS A 144 -9.69 19.41 -10.39
CA LYS A 144 -8.25 19.35 -10.66
C LYS A 144 -7.52 18.98 -9.37
N MET A 145 -6.91 17.80 -9.31
CA MET A 145 -6.00 17.43 -8.23
C MET A 145 -4.57 17.87 -8.58
N LYS A 146 -3.97 18.72 -7.74
CA LYS A 146 -2.54 19.05 -7.81
C LYS A 146 -1.78 18.05 -6.94
N ALA A 147 -1.00 17.16 -7.54
CA ALA A 147 0.00 16.40 -6.81
C ALA A 147 1.16 17.34 -6.48
N LEU A 148 1.34 17.67 -5.21
CA LEU A 148 2.54 18.38 -4.73
C LEU A 148 3.70 17.38 -4.72
N PHE A 149 4.35 17.21 -5.85
CA PHE A 149 5.68 16.58 -5.89
C PHE A 149 6.65 17.58 -5.25
N LYS A 150 7.03 17.38 -3.99
CA LYS A 150 8.27 17.99 -3.50
C LYS A 150 9.42 17.41 -4.33
N LYS A 151 9.80 18.10 -5.41
CA LYS A 151 11.15 18.03 -5.94
C LYS A 151 12.05 18.56 -4.82
N ASN A 152 13.13 17.86 -4.55
CA ASN A 152 14.23 18.17 -3.66
C ASN A 152 14.12 17.58 -2.25
N PHE A 153 14.65 16.38 -2.12
CA PHE A 153 15.58 16.08 -1.03
C PHE A 153 16.94 15.80 -1.71
N ILE A 154 17.74 16.85 -1.75
CA ILE A 154 19.19 16.74 -1.95
C ILE A 154 19.79 16.14 -0.69
#